data_4ea40e2b3cf01236fc30ecaf26d4b5a0
#
_entry.id   4ea40e2b3cf01236fc30ecaf26d4b5a0
#
_cell.length_a   1.000
_cell.length_b   1.000
_cell.length_c   1.000
_cell.angle_alpha   90.00
_cell.angle_beta   90.00
_cell.angle_gamma   90.00
#
_symmetry.space_group_name_H-M   'P 1'
#
loop_
_entity.id
_entity.type
_entity.pdbx_description
1 polymer ?
#
loop_
_entity_poly.entity_id
_entity_poly.type
_entity_poly.pdbx_seq_one_letter_code
_entity_poly.pdbx_strand_id
1 'polypeptide(L)'
;GASRSEIVANWQPENPEFWEKFGKKIAKQNLVISTIALTLSFCVWYLWATIAAQLNSAGFNFTTDQLFTLAALPGLVGATLRFVYTYMPALLGGKNWTFISTIILLVPVVWLGFAVQDTTTSYATFMILTALIGLAGANFSSSMAYIGNFFPKSEKGTALGINGGVGNLGISVIYFLAPFAMGSAALGSVFGVTPTIIKGNAVYLANAAFMWVVPLVVILALMTRFMDNLPLEKPNPKNLVQIFGNKHTWALTLLYTCSFGAFSGYAAALGLLVGKEFPEIPFASIAFVGPLVAGALRPVGGWLADKINSGTKVTFISLIGLCASTALIAVGVDMHNFPFFFAMSVLTFVCCGFATGATFRMIPHVFGNPLLSSLITGFVAAVAAYGAFITPKIFGFVYSMFGNIHPAFAVLLAFNIVTVAVCYWFYVRKGRSEERRV
;
A
#
# COMPACT_ATOMS: atom_id res chain seq x y z
N GLY A 1 -25.74 -34.13 -0.90
CA GLY A 1 -25.73 -32.67 -0.94
C GLY A 1 -24.99 -32.10 -2.13
N ALA A 2 -25.16 -30.79 -2.37
CA ALA A 2 -24.47 -30.11 -3.43
C ALA A 2 -22.96 -30.02 -3.13
N SER A 3 -22.13 -30.19 -4.17
CA SER A 3 -20.69 -30.02 -4.05
C SER A 3 -20.35 -28.54 -3.88
N ARG A 4 -19.16 -28.25 -3.36
CA ARG A 4 -18.70 -26.87 -3.18
C ARG A 4 -18.71 -26.09 -4.50
N SER A 5 -18.27 -26.71 -5.59
CA SER A 5 -18.26 -26.06 -6.91
C SER A 5 -19.66 -25.74 -7.41
N GLU A 6 -20.64 -26.59 -7.15
CA GLU A 6 -22.04 -26.32 -7.50
C GLU A 6 -22.61 -25.16 -6.68
N ILE A 7 -22.30 -25.10 -5.40
CA ILE A 7 -22.72 -24.00 -4.50
C ILE A 7 -22.14 -22.67 -5.01
N VAL A 8 -20.86 -22.64 -5.34
CA VAL A 8 -20.19 -21.43 -5.84
C VAL A 8 -20.75 -21.00 -7.19
N ALA A 9 -21.05 -21.95 -8.09
CA ALA A 9 -21.63 -21.67 -9.40
C ALA A 9 -23.01 -20.99 -9.32
N ASN A 10 -23.76 -21.25 -8.24
CA ASN A 10 -25.10 -20.73 -8.00
C ASN A 10 -25.13 -19.77 -6.81
N TRP A 11 -24.18 -18.87 -6.74
CA TRP A 11 -23.94 -17.99 -5.60
C TRP A 11 -25.07 -16.98 -5.41
N GLN A 12 -25.69 -16.97 -4.25
CA GLN A 12 -26.84 -16.11 -3.92
C GLN A 12 -26.70 -15.52 -2.51
N PRO A 13 -25.77 -14.55 -2.31
CA PRO A 13 -25.48 -14.04 -0.97
C PRO A 13 -26.65 -13.25 -0.35
N GLU A 14 -27.55 -12.71 -1.17
CA GLU A 14 -28.70 -11.95 -0.68
C GLU A 14 -29.85 -12.85 -0.19
N ASN A 15 -29.80 -14.14 -0.50
CA ASN A 15 -30.76 -15.13 0.03
C ASN A 15 -30.35 -15.56 1.44
N PRO A 16 -31.11 -15.20 2.50
CA PRO A 16 -30.71 -15.51 3.88
C PRO A 16 -30.53 -17.01 4.15
N GLU A 17 -31.37 -17.85 3.54
CA GLU A 17 -31.26 -19.30 3.71
C GLU A 17 -29.97 -19.84 3.09
N PHE A 18 -29.67 -19.44 1.87
CA PHE A 18 -28.42 -19.80 1.19
C PHE A 18 -27.21 -19.33 2.01
N TRP A 19 -27.24 -18.09 2.48
CA TRP A 19 -26.15 -17.48 3.20
C TRP A 19 -25.84 -18.21 4.51
N GLU A 20 -26.84 -18.47 5.32
CA GLU A 20 -26.65 -19.17 6.59
C GLU A 20 -26.27 -20.65 6.41
N LYS A 21 -26.79 -21.30 5.38
CA LYS A 21 -26.56 -22.74 5.16
C LYS A 21 -25.24 -23.02 4.44
N PHE A 22 -24.87 -22.22 3.45
CA PHE A 22 -23.71 -22.49 2.58
C PHE A 22 -22.75 -21.31 2.45
N GLY A 23 -23.27 -20.11 2.17
CA GLY A 23 -22.47 -19.00 1.68
C GLY A 23 -21.49 -18.43 2.70
N LYS A 24 -21.94 -18.25 3.93
CA LYS A 24 -21.17 -17.59 4.99
C LYS A 24 -19.82 -18.26 5.23
N LYS A 25 -19.78 -19.58 5.34
CA LYS A 25 -18.55 -20.34 5.58
C LYS A 25 -17.57 -20.20 4.42
N ILE A 26 -18.06 -20.38 3.19
CA ILE A 26 -17.24 -20.30 1.98
C ILE A 26 -16.70 -18.87 1.81
N ALA A 27 -17.55 -17.86 1.99
CA ALA A 27 -17.15 -16.46 1.89
C ALA A 27 -16.05 -16.09 2.91
N LYS A 28 -16.20 -16.54 4.15
CA LYS A 28 -15.20 -16.31 5.20
C LYS A 28 -13.88 -17.00 4.91
N GLN A 29 -13.89 -18.21 4.38
CA GLN A 29 -12.68 -18.93 4.00
C GLN A 29 -11.93 -18.17 2.90
N ASN A 30 -12.64 -17.73 1.88
CA ASN A 30 -12.04 -16.92 0.80
C ASN A 30 -11.50 -15.60 1.35
N LEU A 31 -12.22 -14.92 2.23
CA LEU A 31 -11.78 -13.67 2.83
C LEU A 31 -10.49 -13.83 3.64
N VAL A 32 -10.42 -14.85 4.49
CA VAL A 32 -9.24 -15.10 5.33
C VAL A 32 -8.00 -15.37 4.47
N ILE A 33 -8.13 -16.26 3.48
CA ILE A 33 -7.01 -16.59 2.59
C ILE A 33 -6.59 -15.36 1.79
N SER A 34 -7.55 -14.62 1.23
CA SER A 34 -7.30 -13.39 0.48
C SER A 34 -6.59 -12.34 1.33
N THR A 35 -7.05 -12.14 2.56
CA THR A 35 -6.47 -11.14 3.47
C THR A 35 -5.02 -11.48 3.83
N ILE A 36 -4.73 -12.75 4.13
CA ILE A 36 -3.37 -13.21 4.42
C ILE A 36 -2.49 -13.02 3.18
N ALA A 37 -2.96 -13.44 2.01
CA ALA A 37 -2.23 -13.30 0.76
C ALA A 37 -1.93 -11.83 0.44
N LEU A 38 -2.89 -10.95 0.66
CA LEU A 38 -2.73 -9.51 0.43
C LEU A 38 -1.74 -8.88 1.41
N THR A 39 -1.79 -9.28 2.67
CA THR A 39 -0.82 -8.86 3.69
C THR A 39 0.61 -9.25 3.28
N LEU A 40 0.80 -10.50 2.83
CA LEU A 40 2.10 -10.95 2.32
C LEU A 40 2.52 -10.17 1.08
N SER A 41 1.59 -9.85 0.19
CA SER A 41 1.89 -9.01 -0.98
C SER A 41 2.38 -7.62 -0.59
N PHE A 42 1.77 -6.99 0.42
CA PHE A 42 2.26 -5.70 0.91
C PHE A 42 3.62 -5.81 1.58
N CYS A 43 3.89 -6.90 2.30
CA CYS A 43 5.23 -7.16 2.84
C CYS A 43 6.28 -7.23 1.71
N VAL A 44 5.98 -7.97 0.64
CA VAL A 44 6.87 -8.09 -0.52
C VAL A 44 7.02 -6.74 -1.22
N TRP A 45 5.94 -5.99 -1.38
CA TRP A 45 5.95 -4.70 -2.06
C TRP A 45 6.90 -3.69 -1.39
N TYR A 46 6.97 -3.70 -0.07
CA TYR A 46 7.82 -2.79 0.71
C TYR A 46 9.15 -3.41 1.17
N LEU A 47 9.42 -4.64 0.75
CA LEU A 47 10.67 -5.34 1.05
C LEU A 47 11.89 -4.52 0.65
N TRP A 48 11.85 -3.92 -0.55
CA TRP A 48 12.98 -3.19 -1.09
C TRP A 48 13.33 -1.95 -0.28
N ALA A 49 12.35 -1.23 0.24
CA ALA A 49 12.59 -0.03 1.05
C ALA A 49 13.45 -0.33 2.29
N THR A 50 13.27 -1.50 2.88
CA THR A 50 14.07 -1.97 4.01
C THR A 50 15.51 -2.28 3.60
N ILE A 51 15.69 -2.94 2.47
CA ILE A 51 17.00 -3.38 1.97
C ILE A 51 17.78 -2.20 1.41
N ALA A 52 17.14 -1.30 0.67
CA ALA A 52 17.80 -0.17 0.02
C ALA A 52 18.58 0.71 1.02
N ALA A 53 18.02 0.91 2.20
CA ALA A 53 18.64 1.72 3.25
C ALA A 53 20.00 1.16 3.72
N GLN A 54 20.26 -0.13 3.51
CA GLN A 54 21.48 -0.80 3.98
C GLN A 54 22.44 -1.22 2.87
N LEU A 55 22.09 -1.01 1.60
CA LEU A 55 22.88 -1.51 0.47
C LEU A 55 24.31 -0.97 0.47
N ASN A 56 24.48 0.33 0.56
CA ASN A 56 25.83 0.93 0.51
C ASN A 56 26.69 0.51 1.71
N SER A 57 26.07 0.36 2.88
CA SER A 57 26.76 -0.17 4.06
C SER A 57 27.16 -1.63 3.88
N ALA A 58 26.49 -2.37 3.01
CA ALA A 58 26.79 -3.78 2.71
C ALA A 58 27.83 -3.94 1.60
N GLY A 59 28.40 -2.86 1.08
CA GLY A 59 29.48 -2.91 0.10
C GLY A 59 29.07 -2.48 -1.31
N PHE A 60 27.83 -2.12 -1.56
CA PHE A 60 27.41 -1.51 -2.83
C PHE A 60 27.79 -0.03 -2.84
N ASN A 61 27.91 0.53 -4.02
CA ASN A 61 28.32 1.93 -4.19
C ASN A 61 27.36 2.63 -5.17
N PHE A 62 26.13 2.86 -4.71
CA PHE A 62 25.12 3.56 -5.48
C PHE A 62 25.00 5.01 -5.00
N THR A 63 24.66 5.91 -5.92
CA THR A 63 24.38 7.31 -5.57
C THR A 63 23.06 7.40 -4.78
N THR A 64 22.88 8.50 -4.08
CA THR A 64 21.63 8.75 -3.34
C THR A 64 20.42 8.69 -4.27
N ASP A 65 20.50 9.34 -5.46
CA ASP A 65 19.40 9.28 -6.44
C ASP A 65 19.13 7.86 -6.94
N GLN A 66 20.19 7.07 -7.16
CA GLN A 66 20.03 5.66 -7.56
C GLN A 66 19.28 4.85 -6.51
N LEU A 67 19.60 5.02 -5.22
CA LEU A 67 18.92 4.31 -4.14
C LEU A 67 17.45 4.71 -4.02
N PHE A 68 17.14 6.01 -4.11
CA PHE A 68 15.75 6.46 -4.08
C PHE A 68 14.97 6.00 -5.32
N THR A 69 15.60 5.93 -6.48
CA THR A 69 14.98 5.38 -7.70
C THR A 69 14.60 3.92 -7.51
N LEU A 70 15.50 3.11 -6.92
CA LEU A 70 15.19 1.70 -6.62
C LEU A 70 14.03 1.58 -5.63
N ALA A 71 13.98 2.45 -4.62
CA ALA A 71 12.87 2.47 -3.67
C ALA A 71 11.55 2.91 -4.33
N ALA A 72 11.60 3.69 -5.40
CA ALA A 72 10.44 4.21 -6.11
C ALA A 72 9.84 3.22 -7.12
N LEU A 73 10.66 2.41 -7.77
CA LEU A 73 10.21 1.53 -8.87
C LEU A 73 9.08 0.55 -8.50
N PRO A 74 9.08 -0.08 -7.31
CA PRO A 74 7.95 -0.94 -6.94
C PRO A 74 6.61 -0.19 -6.95
N GLY A 75 6.60 1.08 -6.54
CA GLY A 75 5.41 1.93 -6.57
C GLY A 75 4.92 2.20 -7.97
N LEU A 76 5.82 2.49 -8.90
CA LEU A 76 5.47 2.75 -10.31
C LEU A 76 4.82 1.53 -10.95
N VAL A 77 5.45 0.38 -10.85
CA VAL A 77 4.96 -0.86 -11.45
C VAL A 77 3.65 -1.30 -10.77
N GLY A 78 3.60 -1.26 -9.44
CA GLY A 78 2.42 -1.66 -8.69
C GLY A 78 1.20 -0.79 -9.03
N ALA A 79 1.36 0.52 -9.05
CA ALA A 79 0.27 1.44 -9.39
C ALA A 79 -0.22 1.24 -10.82
N THR A 80 0.69 1.15 -11.76
CA THR A 80 0.35 0.99 -13.19
C THR A 80 -0.41 -0.30 -13.43
N LEU A 81 0.05 -1.41 -12.85
CA LEU A 81 -0.58 -2.70 -13.06
C LEU A 81 -1.90 -2.87 -12.29
N ARG A 82 -2.20 -2.02 -11.31
CA ARG A 82 -3.52 -2.04 -10.66
C ARG A 82 -4.66 -1.86 -11.66
N PHE A 83 -4.47 -1.07 -12.69
CA PHE A 83 -5.48 -0.88 -13.73
C PHE A 83 -5.80 -2.17 -14.48
N VAL A 84 -4.79 -3.00 -14.73
CA VAL A 84 -4.96 -4.30 -15.39
C VAL A 84 -5.46 -5.36 -14.41
N TYR A 85 -4.89 -5.43 -13.22
CA TYR A 85 -5.19 -6.46 -12.22
C TYR A 85 -6.65 -6.41 -11.76
N THR A 86 -7.27 -5.24 -11.75
CA THR A 86 -8.69 -5.08 -11.39
C THR A 86 -9.61 -6.00 -12.20
N TYR A 87 -9.28 -6.23 -13.46
CA TYR A 87 -10.11 -7.02 -14.38
C TYR A 87 -9.75 -8.50 -14.44
N MET A 88 -8.60 -8.88 -13.89
CA MET A 88 -8.10 -10.24 -14.05
C MET A 88 -8.95 -11.33 -13.37
N PRO A 89 -9.54 -11.09 -12.18
CA PRO A 89 -10.43 -12.10 -11.58
C PRO A 89 -11.64 -12.44 -12.46
N ALA A 90 -12.21 -11.44 -13.14
CA ALA A 90 -13.34 -11.66 -14.06
C ALA A 90 -12.93 -12.43 -15.31
N LEU A 91 -11.68 -12.26 -15.76
CA LEU A 91 -11.17 -12.91 -16.98
C LEU A 91 -10.67 -14.32 -16.75
N LEU A 92 -9.95 -14.57 -15.66
CA LEU A 92 -9.26 -15.84 -15.39
C LEU A 92 -9.81 -16.61 -14.19
N GLY A 93 -10.73 -16.01 -13.43
CA GLY A 93 -11.19 -16.55 -12.16
C GLY A 93 -10.40 -15.97 -10.99
N GLY A 94 -11.09 -15.68 -9.89
CA GLY A 94 -10.48 -15.02 -8.74
C GLY A 94 -9.45 -15.88 -8.03
N LYS A 95 -9.76 -17.16 -7.81
CA LYS A 95 -8.80 -18.13 -7.25
C LYS A 95 -7.58 -18.29 -8.17
N ASN A 96 -7.83 -18.51 -9.46
CA ASN A 96 -6.76 -18.71 -10.44
C ASN A 96 -5.83 -17.52 -10.50
N TRP A 97 -6.39 -16.30 -10.57
CA TRP A 97 -5.59 -15.09 -10.64
C TRP A 97 -4.83 -14.83 -9.33
N THR A 98 -5.48 -15.02 -8.18
CA THR A 98 -4.83 -14.85 -6.88
C THR A 98 -3.64 -15.81 -6.74
N PHE A 99 -3.79 -17.05 -7.20
CA PHE A 99 -2.71 -18.04 -7.21
C PHE A 99 -1.56 -17.59 -8.14
N ILE A 100 -1.87 -17.24 -9.39
CA ILE A 100 -0.88 -16.83 -10.38
C ILE A 100 -0.13 -15.58 -9.89
N SER A 101 -0.86 -14.55 -9.45
CA SER A 101 -0.28 -13.27 -9.03
C SER A 101 0.51 -13.38 -7.73
N THR A 102 0.32 -14.43 -6.96
CA THR A 102 1.10 -14.70 -5.74
C THR A 102 2.32 -15.57 -6.04
N ILE A 103 2.18 -16.62 -6.85
CA ILE A 103 3.31 -17.52 -7.15
C ILE A 103 4.42 -16.79 -7.88
N ILE A 104 4.10 -15.87 -8.77
CA ILE A 104 5.12 -15.11 -9.52
C ILE A 104 5.98 -14.26 -8.60
N LEU A 105 5.51 -13.92 -7.40
CA LEU A 105 6.29 -13.16 -6.42
C LEU A 105 7.48 -13.95 -5.87
N LEU A 106 7.43 -15.27 -5.92
CA LEU A 106 8.57 -16.10 -5.51
C LEU A 106 9.82 -15.81 -6.33
N VAL A 107 9.66 -15.47 -7.62
CA VAL A 107 10.79 -15.19 -8.52
C VAL A 107 11.61 -13.98 -8.02
N PRO A 108 11.05 -12.77 -7.88
CA PRO A 108 11.83 -11.63 -7.41
C PRO A 108 12.27 -11.77 -5.96
N VAL A 109 11.49 -12.42 -5.09
CA VAL A 109 11.86 -12.61 -3.68
C VAL A 109 13.11 -13.47 -3.56
N VAL A 110 13.16 -14.62 -4.24
CA VAL A 110 14.32 -15.52 -4.21
C VAL A 110 15.52 -14.88 -4.91
N TRP A 111 15.31 -14.28 -6.08
CA TRP A 111 16.37 -13.62 -6.84
C TRP A 111 16.98 -12.47 -6.03
N LEU A 112 16.16 -11.65 -5.38
CA LEU A 112 16.64 -10.56 -4.54
C LEU A 112 17.52 -11.07 -3.39
N GLY A 113 17.12 -12.16 -2.74
CA GLY A 113 17.91 -12.78 -1.68
C GLY A 113 19.30 -13.17 -2.12
N PHE A 114 19.46 -13.68 -3.34
CA PHE A 114 20.78 -13.97 -3.91
C PHE A 114 21.51 -12.70 -4.35
N ALA A 115 20.80 -11.76 -4.97
CA ALA A 115 21.43 -10.55 -5.52
C ALA A 115 22.07 -9.67 -4.45
N VAL A 116 21.47 -9.55 -3.28
CA VAL A 116 22.01 -8.71 -2.20
C VAL A 116 23.24 -9.29 -1.52
N GLN A 117 23.53 -10.57 -1.74
CA GLN A 117 24.72 -11.25 -1.22
C GLN A 117 25.94 -11.09 -2.11
N ASP A 118 25.78 -10.59 -3.32
CA ASP A 118 26.83 -10.43 -4.31
C ASP A 118 27.02 -8.96 -4.64
N THR A 119 28.13 -8.37 -4.14
CA THR A 119 28.43 -6.95 -4.35
C THR A 119 28.72 -6.59 -5.80
N THR A 120 28.90 -7.59 -6.69
CA THR A 120 29.06 -7.38 -8.13
C THR A 120 27.73 -7.24 -8.86
N THR A 121 26.60 -7.46 -8.19
CA THR A 121 25.28 -7.29 -8.79
C THR A 121 25.12 -5.87 -9.32
N SER A 122 24.76 -5.76 -10.61
CA SER A 122 24.65 -4.46 -11.28
C SER A 122 23.40 -3.68 -10.83
N TYR A 123 23.46 -2.37 -10.99
CA TYR A 123 22.32 -1.50 -10.77
C TYR A 123 21.13 -1.88 -11.67
N ALA A 124 21.40 -2.21 -12.93
CA ALA A 124 20.36 -2.65 -13.87
C ALA A 124 19.63 -3.92 -13.37
N THR A 125 20.34 -4.86 -12.77
CA THR A 125 19.73 -6.05 -12.16
C THR A 125 18.80 -5.67 -11.03
N PHE A 126 19.21 -4.76 -10.15
CA PHE A 126 18.35 -4.28 -9.07
C PHE A 126 17.13 -3.51 -9.60
N MET A 127 17.27 -2.75 -10.68
CA MET A 127 16.12 -2.09 -11.31
C MET A 127 15.08 -3.11 -11.78
N ILE A 128 15.51 -4.20 -12.43
CA ILE A 128 14.61 -5.27 -12.86
C ILE A 128 13.95 -5.94 -11.65
N LEU A 129 14.73 -6.25 -10.62
CA LEU A 129 14.22 -6.88 -9.40
C LEU A 129 13.17 -6.03 -8.70
N THR A 130 13.43 -4.74 -8.55
CA THR A 130 12.48 -3.83 -7.88
C THR A 130 11.22 -3.62 -8.71
N ALA A 131 11.33 -3.61 -10.04
CA ALA A 131 10.18 -3.57 -10.93
C ALA A 131 9.32 -4.84 -10.76
N LEU A 132 9.92 -6.01 -10.69
CA LEU A 132 9.20 -7.28 -10.46
C LEU A 132 8.55 -7.33 -9.06
N ILE A 133 9.19 -6.78 -8.05
CA ILE A 133 8.61 -6.66 -6.70
C ILE A 133 7.36 -5.80 -6.74
N GLY A 134 7.30 -4.81 -7.62
CA GLY A 134 6.13 -3.97 -7.84
C GLY A 134 4.86 -4.74 -8.19
N LEU A 135 4.99 -5.94 -8.78
CA LEU A 135 3.85 -6.81 -9.07
C LEU A 135 3.01 -7.09 -7.81
N ALA A 136 3.65 -7.15 -6.66
CA ALA A 136 2.96 -7.38 -5.38
C ALA A 136 1.97 -6.26 -5.04
N GLY A 137 2.30 -5.01 -5.35
CA GLY A 137 1.42 -3.88 -5.06
C GLY A 137 0.14 -3.86 -5.89
N ALA A 138 0.16 -4.46 -7.06
CA ALA A 138 -1.00 -4.57 -7.93
C ALA A 138 -2.05 -5.57 -7.40
N ASN A 139 -1.65 -6.50 -6.54
CA ASN A 139 -2.54 -7.51 -5.96
C ASN A 139 -3.67 -6.92 -5.11
N PHE A 140 -3.50 -5.71 -4.61
CA PHE A 140 -4.57 -4.99 -3.92
C PHE A 140 -5.81 -4.84 -4.81
N SER A 141 -5.62 -4.42 -6.05
CA SER A 141 -6.74 -4.14 -6.95
C SER A 141 -7.49 -5.41 -7.37
N SER A 142 -6.78 -6.49 -7.69
CA SER A 142 -7.44 -7.75 -8.03
C SER A 142 -8.15 -8.37 -6.83
N SER A 143 -7.55 -8.30 -5.65
CA SER A 143 -8.14 -8.81 -4.42
C SER A 143 -9.42 -8.06 -4.05
N MET A 144 -9.39 -6.72 -4.09
CA MET A 144 -10.55 -5.88 -3.76
C MET A 144 -11.66 -6.00 -4.79
N ALA A 145 -11.33 -6.18 -6.06
CA ALA A 145 -12.32 -6.38 -7.12
C ALA A 145 -13.04 -7.73 -7.04
N TYR A 146 -12.46 -8.68 -6.32
CA TYR A 146 -12.95 -10.05 -6.27
C TYR A 146 -13.69 -10.38 -4.99
N ILE A 147 -13.05 -10.16 -3.83
CA ILE A 147 -13.48 -10.77 -2.57
C ILE A 147 -14.83 -10.26 -2.08
N GLY A 148 -15.16 -9.01 -2.34
CA GLY A 148 -16.43 -8.42 -1.91
C GLY A 148 -17.66 -9.07 -2.55
N ASN A 149 -17.49 -9.74 -3.69
CA ASN A 149 -18.60 -10.36 -4.41
C ASN A 149 -19.13 -11.62 -3.73
N PHE A 150 -18.40 -12.16 -2.77
CA PHE A 150 -18.89 -13.29 -1.94
C PHE A 150 -19.94 -12.86 -0.93
N PHE A 151 -19.99 -11.59 -0.56
CA PHE A 151 -20.76 -11.10 0.60
C PHE A 151 -22.04 -10.39 0.18
N PRO A 152 -23.11 -10.47 0.99
CA PRO A 152 -24.28 -9.64 0.79
C PRO A 152 -23.93 -8.16 0.98
N LYS A 153 -24.74 -7.26 0.40
CA LYS A 153 -24.51 -5.82 0.47
C LYS A 153 -24.32 -5.28 1.89
N SER A 154 -25.04 -5.86 2.85
CA SER A 154 -24.95 -5.46 4.26
C SER A 154 -23.59 -5.76 4.90
N GLU A 155 -22.83 -6.72 4.37
CA GLU A 155 -21.54 -7.16 4.93
C GLU A 155 -20.36 -6.87 4.01
N LYS A 156 -20.61 -6.46 2.78
CA LYS A 156 -19.58 -6.24 1.76
C LYS A 156 -18.56 -5.18 2.19
N GLY A 157 -19.03 -4.07 2.74
CA GLY A 157 -18.15 -3.00 3.22
C GLY A 157 -17.19 -3.47 4.32
N THR A 158 -17.70 -4.25 5.27
CA THR A 158 -16.89 -4.83 6.34
C THR A 158 -15.84 -5.79 5.78
N ALA A 159 -16.23 -6.66 4.85
CA ALA A 159 -15.32 -7.61 4.22
C ALA A 159 -14.19 -6.90 3.47
N LEU A 160 -14.52 -5.89 2.67
CA LEU A 160 -13.52 -5.09 1.93
C LEU A 160 -12.62 -4.30 2.87
N GLY A 161 -13.19 -3.77 3.96
CA GLY A 161 -12.43 -3.07 5.00
C GLY A 161 -11.41 -3.99 5.68
N ILE A 162 -11.79 -5.22 6.00
CA ILE A 162 -10.88 -6.22 6.57
C ILE A 162 -9.79 -6.57 5.55
N ASN A 163 -10.17 -6.91 4.34
CA ASN A 163 -9.24 -7.34 3.30
C ASN A 163 -8.21 -6.25 2.98
N GLY A 164 -8.67 -5.05 2.69
CA GLY A 164 -7.80 -3.93 2.35
C GLY A 164 -7.07 -3.34 3.54
N GLY A 165 -7.75 -3.20 4.67
CA GLY A 165 -7.18 -2.62 5.89
C GLY A 165 -6.10 -3.48 6.50
N VAL A 166 -6.37 -4.76 6.74
CA VAL A 166 -5.37 -5.70 7.27
C VAL A 166 -4.26 -5.92 6.24
N GLY A 167 -4.60 -5.98 4.94
CA GLY A 167 -3.60 -6.08 3.88
C GLY A 167 -2.58 -4.95 3.94
N ASN A 168 -3.04 -3.70 4.05
CA ASN A 168 -2.15 -2.53 4.14
C ASN A 168 -1.24 -2.54 5.37
N LEU A 169 -1.63 -3.22 6.46
CA LEU A 169 -0.76 -3.38 7.63
C LEU A 169 0.48 -4.21 7.32
N GLY A 170 0.52 -4.92 6.19
CA GLY A 170 1.72 -5.63 5.73
C GLY A 170 2.96 -4.75 5.65
N ILE A 171 2.80 -3.45 5.36
CA ILE A 171 3.90 -2.49 5.35
C ILE A 171 4.55 -2.38 6.73
N SER A 172 3.75 -2.28 7.79
CA SER A 172 4.26 -2.26 9.16
C SER A 172 4.82 -3.62 9.57
N VAL A 173 4.25 -4.72 9.10
CA VAL A 173 4.73 -6.08 9.38
C VAL A 173 6.14 -6.29 8.85
N ILE A 174 6.41 -5.95 7.58
CA ILE A 174 7.77 -6.08 7.03
C ILE A 174 8.76 -5.19 7.78
N TYR A 175 8.38 -3.96 8.07
CA TYR A 175 9.26 -3.03 8.78
C TYR A 175 9.55 -3.47 10.21
N PHE A 176 8.59 -4.12 10.86
CA PHE A 176 8.80 -4.66 12.21
C PHE A 176 9.67 -5.93 12.18
N LEU A 177 9.40 -6.86 11.27
CA LEU A 177 10.07 -8.16 11.23
C LEU A 177 11.46 -8.13 10.60
N ALA A 178 11.71 -7.21 9.65
CA ALA A 178 12.95 -7.20 8.90
C ALA A 178 14.20 -7.06 9.76
N PRO A 179 14.25 -6.16 10.78
CA PRO A 179 15.44 -6.06 11.65
C PRO A 179 15.73 -7.36 12.39
N PHE A 180 14.71 -8.06 12.88
CA PHE A 180 14.87 -9.34 13.56
C PHE A 180 15.40 -10.41 12.61
N ALA A 181 14.87 -10.48 11.40
CA ALA A 181 15.32 -11.43 10.38
C ALA A 181 16.77 -11.17 9.98
N MET A 182 17.11 -9.91 9.71
CA MET A 182 18.47 -9.51 9.31
C MET A 182 19.49 -9.70 10.42
N GLY A 183 19.09 -9.67 11.68
CA GLY A 183 19.95 -9.95 12.83
C GLY A 183 20.01 -11.42 13.23
N SER A 184 19.27 -12.31 12.57
CA SER A 184 19.14 -13.71 13.00
C SER A 184 20.16 -14.62 12.33
N ALA A 185 21.16 -15.05 13.10
CA ALA A 185 22.13 -16.07 12.66
C ALA A 185 21.44 -17.42 12.39
N ALA A 186 20.40 -17.75 13.16
CA ALA A 186 19.64 -18.99 12.97
C ALA A 186 18.96 -19.03 11.60
N LEU A 187 18.27 -17.95 11.20
CA LEU A 187 17.70 -17.85 9.86
C LEU A 187 18.78 -17.83 8.78
N GLY A 188 19.89 -17.17 9.03
CA GLY A 188 21.04 -17.19 8.11
C GLY A 188 21.53 -18.60 7.85
N SER A 189 21.61 -19.44 8.87
CA SER A 189 21.97 -20.87 8.73
C SER A 189 20.95 -21.64 7.92
N VAL A 190 19.65 -21.42 8.19
CA VAL A 190 18.56 -22.11 7.50
C VAL A 190 18.58 -21.78 6.00
N PHE A 191 18.80 -20.50 5.66
CA PHE A 191 18.77 -20.04 4.25
C PHE A 191 20.15 -20.12 3.58
N GLY A 192 21.21 -20.47 4.29
CA GLY A 192 22.55 -20.48 3.73
C GLY A 192 23.11 -19.09 3.44
N VAL A 193 22.73 -18.09 4.23
CA VAL A 193 23.15 -16.70 4.05
C VAL A 193 24.42 -16.42 4.82
N THR A 194 25.42 -15.82 4.14
CA THR A 194 26.64 -15.32 4.77
C THR A 194 26.41 -13.90 5.27
N PRO A 195 26.75 -13.59 6.54
CA PRO A 195 26.54 -12.24 7.06
C PRO A 195 27.51 -11.23 6.46
N THR A 196 27.07 -9.98 6.38
CA THR A 196 27.90 -8.82 6.11
C THR A 196 28.09 -8.05 7.41
N ILE A 197 29.31 -7.56 7.68
CA ILE A 197 29.54 -6.75 8.88
C ILE A 197 29.16 -5.29 8.58
N ILE A 198 28.17 -4.78 9.28
CA ILE A 198 27.69 -3.40 9.17
C ILE A 198 27.75 -2.79 10.56
N LYS A 199 28.56 -1.72 10.72
CA LYS A 199 28.75 -1.02 12.00
C LYS A 199 29.12 -1.98 13.15
N GLY A 200 29.98 -2.98 12.85
CA GLY A 200 30.44 -3.97 13.82
C GLY A 200 29.48 -5.12 14.11
N ASN A 201 28.32 -5.14 13.49
CA ASN A 201 27.31 -6.19 13.69
C ASN A 201 27.20 -7.07 12.45
N ALA A 202 26.99 -8.37 12.67
CA ALA A 202 26.68 -9.31 11.59
C ALA A 202 25.23 -9.08 11.11
N VAL A 203 25.06 -8.74 9.84
CA VAL A 203 23.76 -8.50 9.23
C VAL A 203 23.54 -9.49 8.09
N TYR A 204 22.44 -10.24 8.19
CA TYR A 204 22.03 -11.22 7.18
C TYR A 204 20.97 -10.58 6.28
N LEU A 205 21.41 -9.69 5.39
CA LEU A 205 20.52 -8.85 4.59
C LEU A 205 19.52 -9.69 3.77
N ALA A 206 19.99 -10.80 3.19
CA ALA A 206 19.13 -11.67 2.39
C ALA A 206 18.02 -12.38 3.19
N ASN A 207 18.15 -12.47 4.52
CA ASN A 207 17.08 -13.04 5.34
C ASN A 207 15.78 -12.24 5.20
N ALA A 208 15.85 -10.93 5.01
CA ALA A 208 14.70 -10.07 4.81
C ALA A 208 13.88 -10.45 3.58
N ALA A 209 14.52 -11.03 2.57
CA ALA A 209 13.88 -11.54 1.36
C ALA A 209 13.46 -13.00 1.51
N PHE A 210 14.38 -13.87 1.89
CA PHE A 210 14.12 -15.32 1.95
C PHE A 210 13.05 -15.71 2.97
N MET A 211 12.85 -14.92 4.02
CA MET A 211 11.84 -15.24 5.06
C MET A 211 10.41 -15.29 4.52
N TRP A 212 10.15 -14.75 3.34
CA TRP A 212 8.81 -14.72 2.74
C TRP A 212 8.51 -15.95 1.88
N VAL A 213 9.52 -16.75 1.57
CA VAL A 213 9.35 -17.94 0.71
C VAL A 213 8.39 -18.94 1.35
N VAL A 214 8.61 -19.30 2.62
CA VAL A 214 7.75 -20.29 3.30
C VAL A 214 6.32 -19.76 3.47
N PRO A 215 6.07 -18.54 3.98
CA PRO A 215 4.71 -18.02 4.05
C PRO A 215 3.99 -17.97 2.70
N LEU A 216 4.70 -17.59 1.62
CA LEU A 216 4.11 -17.56 0.27
C LEU A 216 3.73 -18.97 -0.20
N VAL A 217 4.60 -19.95 0.01
CA VAL A 217 4.31 -21.34 -0.37
C VAL A 217 3.13 -21.89 0.43
N VAL A 218 3.07 -21.59 1.73
CA VAL A 218 1.96 -22.04 2.58
C VAL A 218 0.63 -21.44 2.12
N ILE A 219 0.60 -20.13 1.85
CA ILE A 219 -0.64 -19.49 1.40
C ILE A 219 -1.08 -19.99 0.02
N LEU A 220 -0.13 -20.28 -0.87
CA LEU A 220 -0.42 -20.88 -2.17
C LEU A 220 -1.09 -22.24 -2.03
N ALA A 221 -0.60 -23.07 -1.11
CA ALA A 221 -1.20 -24.36 -0.81
C ALA A 221 -2.62 -24.21 -0.28
N LEU A 222 -2.82 -23.25 0.64
CA LEU A 222 -4.16 -22.98 1.21
C LEU A 222 -5.12 -22.43 0.17
N MET A 223 -4.64 -21.66 -0.81
CA MET A 223 -5.47 -21.17 -1.93
C MET A 223 -6.06 -22.33 -2.73
N THR A 224 -5.27 -23.36 -3.00
CA THR A 224 -5.74 -24.52 -3.78
C THR A 224 -6.87 -25.26 -3.07
N ARG A 225 -6.90 -25.24 -1.73
CA ARG A 225 -7.86 -25.98 -0.92
C ARG A 225 -9.10 -25.16 -0.54
N PHE A 226 -8.93 -23.87 -0.25
CA PHE A 226 -9.96 -23.06 0.42
C PHE A 226 -10.47 -21.86 -0.41
N MET A 227 -9.88 -21.55 -1.54
CA MET A 227 -10.39 -20.49 -2.42
C MET A 227 -11.24 -21.08 -3.54
N ASP A 228 -12.10 -20.23 -4.09
CA ASP A 228 -13.02 -20.59 -5.16
C ASP A 228 -13.00 -19.55 -6.27
N ASN A 229 -13.36 -20.00 -7.48
CA ASN A 229 -13.58 -19.12 -8.63
C ASN A 229 -15.06 -18.73 -8.67
N LEU A 230 -15.40 -17.60 -8.10
CA LEU A 230 -16.75 -17.07 -8.15
C LEU A 230 -17.05 -16.51 -9.54
N PRO A 231 -18.18 -16.88 -10.18
CA PRO A 231 -18.54 -16.29 -11.45
C PRO A 231 -18.74 -14.77 -11.33
N LEU A 232 -18.08 -14.01 -12.20
CA LEU A 232 -18.15 -12.55 -12.24
C LEU A 232 -18.56 -12.10 -13.64
N GLU A 233 -19.27 -10.98 -13.72
CA GLU A 233 -19.55 -10.33 -14.99
C GLU A 233 -18.25 -9.78 -15.59
N LYS A 234 -18.10 -9.93 -16.91
CA LYS A 234 -16.94 -9.38 -17.61
C LYS A 234 -17.02 -7.85 -17.62
N PRO A 235 -15.85 -7.16 -17.53
CA PRO A 235 -15.81 -5.71 -17.51
C PRO A 235 -16.43 -5.10 -18.76
N ASN A 236 -17.17 -3.99 -18.57
CA ASN A 236 -17.71 -3.20 -19.67
C ASN A 236 -16.92 -1.88 -19.76
N PRO A 237 -16.14 -1.68 -20.84
CA PRO A 237 -15.34 -0.45 -21.00
C PRO A 237 -16.15 0.83 -20.98
N LYS A 238 -17.43 0.80 -21.42
CA LYS A 238 -18.30 1.97 -21.43
C LYS A 238 -18.54 2.54 -20.04
N ASN A 239 -18.69 1.67 -19.03
CA ASN A 239 -18.89 2.10 -17.65
C ASN A 239 -17.66 2.83 -17.10
N LEU A 240 -16.48 2.37 -17.48
CA LEU A 240 -15.22 2.99 -17.03
C LEU A 240 -15.06 4.40 -17.61
N VAL A 241 -15.43 4.60 -18.87
CA VAL A 241 -15.33 5.91 -19.54
C VAL A 241 -16.21 6.97 -18.88
N GLN A 242 -17.37 6.57 -18.34
CA GLN A 242 -18.31 7.50 -17.70
C GLN A 242 -17.72 8.27 -16.53
N ILE A 243 -16.77 7.67 -15.78
CA ILE A 243 -16.20 8.32 -14.59
C ILE A 243 -15.31 9.51 -14.93
N PHE A 244 -14.68 9.51 -16.11
CA PHE A 244 -13.68 10.53 -16.48
C PHE A 244 -14.28 11.89 -16.81
N GLY A 245 -15.56 11.94 -17.18
CA GLY A 245 -16.25 13.20 -17.45
C GLY A 245 -16.73 13.95 -16.22
N ASN A 246 -16.61 13.36 -15.04
CA ASN A 246 -17.14 13.95 -13.81
C ASN A 246 -16.01 14.64 -13.01
N LYS A 247 -16.23 15.90 -12.68
CA LYS A 247 -15.23 16.69 -11.90
C LYS A 247 -14.97 16.11 -10.51
N HIS A 248 -15.96 15.47 -9.89
CA HIS A 248 -15.79 14.86 -8.56
C HIS A 248 -14.88 13.63 -8.59
N THR A 249 -14.80 12.92 -9.71
CA THR A 249 -13.80 11.86 -9.90
C THR A 249 -12.39 12.40 -9.68
N TRP A 250 -12.08 13.52 -10.31
CA TRP A 250 -10.75 14.14 -10.23
C TRP A 250 -10.50 14.77 -8.88
N ALA A 251 -11.52 15.42 -8.29
CA ALA A 251 -11.40 15.99 -6.96
C ALA A 251 -11.10 14.93 -5.90
N LEU A 252 -11.89 13.86 -5.87
CA LEU A 252 -11.68 12.76 -4.91
C LEU A 252 -10.38 12.02 -5.15
N THR A 253 -9.98 11.85 -6.41
CA THR A 253 -8.68 11.28 -6.77
C THR A 253 -7.54 12.12 -6.19
N LEU A 254 -7.63 13.44 -6.29
CA LEU A 254 -6.62 14.35 -5.72
C LEU A 254 -6.58 14.24 -4.19
N LEU A 255 -7.72 14.23 -3.52
CA LEU A 255 -7.79 14.11 -2.07
C LEU A 255 -7.15 12.81 -1.59
N TYR A 256 -7.47 11.71 -2.22
CA TYR A 256 -6.93 10.40 -1.83
C TYR A 256 -5.46 10.26 -2.23
N THR A 257 -5.06 10.79 -3.38
CA THR A 257 -3.65 10.80 -3.80
C THR A 257 -2.79 11.59 -2.83
N CYS A 258 -3.29 12.72 -2.32
CA CYS A 258 -2.57 13.50 -1.31
C CYS A 258 -2.40 12.69 0.00
N SER A 259 -3.44 12.05 0.49
CA SER A 259 -3.40 11.33 1.76
C SER A 259 -2.72 9.96 1.64
N PHE A 260 -3.19 9.11 0.75
CA PHE A 260 -2.59 7.78 0.56
C PHE A 260 -1.23 7.85 -0.12
N GLY A 261 -1.08 8.76 -1.08
CA GLY A 261 0.20 8.97 -1.75
C GLY A 261 1.28 9.45 -0.79
N ALA A 262 0.95 10.36 0.13
CA ALA A 262 1.86 10.78 1.19
C ALA A 262 2.22 9.60 2.11
N PHE A 263 1.24 8.81 2.51
CA PHE A 263 1.46 7.61 3.33
C PHE A 263 2.41 6.62 2.63
N SER A 264 2.03 6.18 1.43
CA SER A 264 2.77 5.14 0.71
C SER A 264 4.16 5.61 0.29
N GLY A 265 4.26 6.85 -0.17
CA GLY A 265 5.52 7.43 -0.63
C GLY A 265 6.49 7.74 0.51
N TYR A 266 5.99 8.33 1.58
CA TYR A 266 6.82 8.64 2.74
C TYR A 266 7.26 7.36 3.46
N ALA A 267 6.40 6.36 3.56
CA ALA A 267 6.77 5.04 4.09
C ALA A 267 7.89 4.39 3.27
N ALA A 268 7.85 4.53 1.94
CA ALA A 268 8.87 3.98 1.06
C ALA A 268 10.22 4.73 1.15
N ALA A 269 10.18 6.04 1.40
CA ALA A 269 11.36 6.90 1.35
C ALA A 269 12.01 7.16 2.72
N LEU A 270 11.27 6.97 3.81
CA LEU A 270 11.69 7.45 5.13
C LEU A 270 12.98 6.80 5.61
N GLY A 271 13.17 5.50 5.38
CA GLY A 271 14.40 4.80 5.77
C GLY A 271 15.64 5.40 5.12
N LEU A 272 15.58 5.67 3.83
CA LEU A 272 16.69 6.33 3.10
C LEU A 272 16.89 7.77 3.55
N LEU A 273 15.79 8.50 3.79
CA LEU A 273 15.85 9.88 4.27
C LEU A 273 16.54 9.96 5.64
N VAL A 274 16.16 9.11 6.56
CA VAL A 274 16.79 9.06 7.90
C VAL A 274 18.26 8.64 7.78
N GLY A 275 18.57 7.68 6.93
CA GLY A 275 19.94 7.27 6.67
C GLY A 275 20.83 8.41 6.15
N LYS A 276 20.24 9.33 5.38
CA LYS A 276 20.93 10.49 4.82
C LYS A 276 21.06 11.64 5.83
N GLU A 277 19.98 11.98 6.54
CA GLU A 277 19.92 13.16 7.42
C GLU A 277 20.32 12.85 8.87
N PHE A 278 20.08 11.63 9.32
CA PHE A 278 20.35 11.19 10.70
C PHE A 278 21.07 9.82 10.69
N PRO A 279 22.29 9.75 10.11
CA PRO A 279 22.96 8.46 9.95
C PRO A 279 23.33 7.78 11.27
N GLU A 280 23.36 8.53 12.40
CA GLU A 280 23.62 8.02 13.72
C GLU A 280 22.45 7.26 14.35
N ILE A 281 21.25 7.40 13.79
CA ILE A 281 20.02 6.81 14.35
C ILE A 281 19.80 5.38 13.79
N PRO A 282 19.59 4.37 14.63
CA PRO A 282 19.23 3.01 14.18
C PRO A 282 17.72 2.95 13.81
N PHE A 283 17.35 3.61 12.72
CA PHE A 283 15.95 3.82 12.35
C PHE A 283 15.20 2.51 12.05
N ALA A 284 15.90 1.46 11.61
CA ALA A 284 15.26 0.20 11.23
C ALA A 284 14.39 -0.39 12.36
N SER A 285 14.78 -0.17 13.63
CA SER A 285 14.04 -0.69 14.79
C SER A 285 12.70 0.02 15.03
N ILE A 286 12.51 1.23 14.50
CA ILE A 286 11.29 2.04 14.71
C ILE A 286 10.58 2.39 13.40
N ALA A 287 11.05 1.89 12.27
CA ALA A 287 10.48 2.16 10.96
C ALA A 287 9.01 1.73 10.85
N PHE A 288 8.61 0.69 11.60
CA PHE A 288 7.26 0.15 11.56
C PHE A 288 6.20 1.09 12.17
N VAL A 289 6.60 2.04 13.02
CA VAL A 289 5.68 2.86 13.82
C VAL A 289 4.77 3.71 12.93
N GLY A 290 5.33 4.38 11.93
CA GLY A 290 4.55 5.24 11.03
C GLY A 290 3.48 4.48 10.26
N PRO A 291 3.83 3.45 9.48
CA PRO A 291 2.86 2.64 8.78
C PRO A 291 1.81 1.97 9.68
N LEU A 292 2.22 1.53 10.88
CA LEU A 292 1.28 0.97 11.85
C LEU A 292 0.24 1.99 12.28
N VAL A 293 0.68 3.20 12.61
CA VAL A 293 -0.20 4.29 13.04
C VAL A 293 -1.17 4.66 11.93
N ALA A 294 -0.69 4.85 10.70
CA ALA A 294 -1.55 5.18 9.57
C ALA A 294 -2.57 4.09 9.28
N GLY A 295 -2.14 2.83 9.28
CA GLY A 295 -3.03 1.70 9.02
C GLY A 295 -4.08 1.51 10.10
N ALA A 296 -3.71 1.67 11.37
CA ALA A 296 -4.62 1.55 12.50
C ALA A 296 -5.64 2.69 12.55
N LEU A 297 -5.26 3.90 12.15
CA LEU A 297 -6.14 5.08 12.18
C LEU A 297 -7.06 5.18 10.96
N ARG A 298 -6.79 4.43 9.90
CA ARG A 298 -7.66 4.43 8.71
C ARG A 298 -9.10 4.02 9.03
N PRO A 299 -9.37 2.90 9.73
CA PRO A 299 -10.72 2.58 10.17
C PRO A 299 -11.31 3.63 11.12
N VAL A 300 -10.48 4.21 11.98
CA VAL A 300 -10.90 5.26 12.92
C VAL A 300 -11.36 6.51 12.16
N GLY A 301 -10.66 6.89 11.09
CA GLY A 301 -11.06 8.01 10.24
C GLY A 301 -12.42 7.80 9.59
N GLY A 302 -12.68 6.61 9.06
CA GLY A 302 -13.98 6.24 8.51
C GLY A 302 -15.08 6.23 9.56
N TRP A 303 -14.80 5.64 10.72
CA TRP A 303 -15.73 5.62 11.85
C TRP A 303 -16.09 7.02 12.32
N LEU A 304 -15.09 7.88 12.50
CA LEU A 304 -15.31 9.27 12.93
C LEU A 304 -16.13 10.05 11.91
N ALA A 305 -15.84 9.85 10.62
CA ALA A 305 -16.60 10.47 9.54
C ALA A 305 -18.09 10.06 9.59
N ASP A 306 -18.36 8.79 9.86
CA ASP A 306 -19.73 8.30 10.01
C ASP A 306 -20.41 8.90 11.26
N LYS A 307 -19.69 8.96 12.38
CA LYS A 307 -20.23 9.47 13.65
C LYS A 307 -20.63 10.94 13.56
N ILE A 308 -19.80 11.77 12.91
CA ILE A 308 -20.12 13.20 12.73
C ILE A 308 -20.88 13.47 11.42
N ASN A 309 -21.17 12.42 10.66
CA ASN A 309 -21.84 12.46 9.36
C ASN A 309 -21.17 13.41 8.37
N SER A 310 -19.83 13.41 8.34
CA SER A 310 -19.07 14.23 7.41
C SER A 310 -17.65 13.67 7.22
N GLY A 311 -17.43 13.00 6.10
CA GLY A 311 -16.07 12.64 5.65
C GLY A 311 -15.27 13.87 5.26
N THR A 312 -15.94 14.91 4.75
CA THR A 312 -15.33 16.19 4.38
C THR A 312 -14.62 16.86 5.54
N LYS A 313 -15.26 16.97 6.70
CA LYS A 313 -14.65 17.62 7.88
C LYS A 313 -13.39 16.89 8.33
N VAL A 314 -13.46 15.57 8.45
CA VAL A 314 -12.31 14.76 8.84
C VAL A 314 -11.17 14.88 7.82
N THR A 315 -11.49 14.76 6.53
CA THR A 315 -10.51 14.89 5.45
C THR A 315 -9.87 16.27 5.43
N PHE A 316 -10.67 17.33 5.51
CA PHE A 316 -10.18 18.71 5.43
C PHE A 316 -9.24 19.04 6.59
N ILE A 317 -9.64 18.72 7.82
CA ILE A 317 -8.81 18.96 9.01
C ILE A 317 -7.52 18.14 8.93
N SER A 318 -7.61 16.90 8.49
CA SER A 318 -6.44 16.02 8.35
C SER A 318 -5.47 16.52 7.28
N LEU A 319 -5.97 17.05 6.16
CA LEU A 319 -5.13 17.64 5.12
C LEU A 319 -4.43 18.91 5.59
N ILE A 320 -5.09 19.73 6.39
CA ILE A 320 -4.46 20.89 7.04
C ILE A 320 -3.32 20.42 7.96
N GLY A 321 -3.60 19.40 8.79
CA GLY A 321 -2.58 18.79 9.64
C GLY A 321 -1.41 18.24 8.83
N LEU A 322 -1.68 17.66 7.66
CA LEU A 322 -0.65 17.16 6.75
C LEU A 322 0.24 18.29 6.22
N CYS A 323 -0.34 19.43 5.87
CA CYS A 323 0.44 20.61 5.49
C CYS A 323 1.36 21.07 6.63
N ALA A 324 0.81 21.18 7.83
CA ALA A 324 1.58 21.62 9.01
C ALA A 324 2.72 20.65 9.31
N SER A 325 2.44 19.35 9.32
CA SER A 325 3.44 18.33 9.62
C SER A 325 4.54 18.27 8.56
N THR A 326 4.21 18.42 7.28
CA THR A 326 5.19 18.45 6.20
C THR A 326 6.17 19.62 6.38
N ALA A 327 5.67 20.80 6.70
CA ALA A 327 6.53 21.96 7.00
C ALA A 327 7.41 21.73 8.22
N LEU A 328 6.85 21.12 9.28
CA LEU A 328 7.57 20.88 10.52
C LEU A 328 8.60 19.75 10.41
N ILE A 329 8.41 18.78 9.52
CA ILE A 329 9.44 17.78 9.20
C ILE A 329 10.69 18.47 8.67
N ALA A 330 10.52 19.43 7.75
CA ALA A 330 11.63 20.20 7.19
C ALA A 330 12.38 20.99 8.28
N VAL A 331 11.64 21.57 9.23
CA VAL A 331 12.24 22.24 10.40
C VAL A 331 13.05 21.25 11.24
N GLY A 332 12.53 20.05 11.46
CA GLY A 332 13.24 18.99 12.20
C GLY A 332 14.55 18.57 11.54
N VAL A 333 14.59 18.54 10.21
CA VAL A 333 15.82 18.29 9.46
C VAL A 333 16.81 19.42 9.66
N ASP A 334 16.38 20.68 9.55
CA ASP A 334 17.23 21.86 9.75
C ASP A 334 17.84 21.89 11.14
N MET A 335 17.07 21.58 12.16
CA MET A 335 17.50 21.58 13.55
C MET A 335 18.39 20.38 13.89
N HIS A 336 18.51 19.41 12.99
CA HIS A 336 19.14 18.11 13.24
C HIS A 336 18.61 17.48 14.54
N ASN A 337 17.31 17.60 14.78
CA ASN A 337 16.61 17.09 15.97
C ASN A 337 15.76 15.89 15.57
N PHE A 338 16.30 14.69 15.76
CA PHE A 338 15.61 13.46 15.36
C PHE A 338 14.29 13.23 16.13
N PRO A 339 14.21 13.40 17.45
CA PRO A 339 12.93 13.23 18.16
C PRO A 339 11.83 14.13 17.60
N PHE A 340 12.12 15.38 17.31
CA PHE A 340 11.15 16.31 16.71
C PHE A 340 10.80 15.89 15.28
N PHE A 341 11.80 15.57 14.47
CA PHE A 341 11.62 15.07 13.11
C PHE A 341 10.72 13.82 13.10
N PHE A 342 11.01 12.87 13.97
CA PHE A 342 10.22 11.63 14.04
C PHE A 342 8.80 11.87 14.54
N ALA A 343 8.63 12.74 15.55
CA ALA A 343 7.30 13.09 16.04
C ALA A 343 6.46 13.73 14.94
N MET A 344 7.04 14.61 14.11
CA MET A 344 6.33 15.24 12.99
C MET A 344 6.08 14.24 11.86
N SER A 345 6.97 13.30 11.64
CA SER A 345 6.75 12.19 10.70
C SER A 345 5.59 11.31 11.16
N VAL A 346 5.50 10.97 12.43
CA VAL A 346 4.37 10.21 12.98
C VAL A 346 3.07 11.00 12.86
N LEU A 347 3.11 12.31 13.11
CA LEU A 347 1.94 13.18 12.90
C LEU A 347 1.47 13.15 11.45
N THR A 348 2.40 13.13 10.50
CA THR A 348 2.08 12.95 9.08
C THR A 348 1.32 11.64 8.85
N PHE A 349 1.79 10.54 9.42
CA PHE A 349 1.11 9.24 9.30
C PHE A 349 -0.26 9.24 10.00
N VAL A 350 -0.41 9.93 11.12
CA VAL A 350 -1.71 10.13 11.79
C VAL A 350 -2.69 10.82 10.84
N CYS A 351 -2.28 11.93 10.26
CA CYS A 351 -3.11 12.69 9.31
C CYS A 351 -3.46 11.85 8.08
N CYS A 352 -2.51 11.10 7.54
CA CYS A 352 -2.75 10.19 6.40
C CYS A 352 -3.77 9.12 6.76
N GLY A 353 -3.68 8.54 7.95
CA GLY A 353 -4.63 7.52 8.40
C GLY A 353 -6.05 8.04 8.46
N PHE A 354 -6.27 9.15 9.15
CA PHE A 354 -7.59 9.77 9.22
C PHE A 354 -8.12 10.18 7.84
N ALA A 355 -7.29 10.83 7.04
CA ALA A 355 -7.69 11.33 5.72
C ALA A 355 -8.04 10.19 4.76
N THR A 356 -7.27 9.10 4.73
CA THR A 356 -7.54 7.98 3.81
C THR A 356 -8.86 7.29 4.15
N GLY A 357 -9.14 7.05 5.43
CA GLY A 357 -10.39 6.46 5.86
C GLY A 357 -11.59 7.35 5.55
N ALA A 358 -11.47 8.64 5.85
CA ALA A 358 -12.55 9.61 5.62
C ALA A 358 -12.81 9.84 4.13
N THR A 359 -11.76 9.91 3.30
CA THR A 359 -11.91 10.11 1.85
C THR A 359 -12.60 8.92 1.19
N PHE A 360 -12.24 7.70 1.58
CA PHE A 360 -12.94 6.52 1.06
C PHE A 360 -14.42 6.53 1.43
N ARG A 361 -14.77 6.98 2.61
CA ARG A 361 -16.16 7.14 3.03
C ARG A 361 -16.87 8.20 2.19
N MET A 362 -16.19 9.25 1.74
CA MET A 362 -16.77 10.28 0.89
C MET A 362 -17.23 9.74 -0.48
N ILE A 363 -16.53 8.76 -1.05
CA ILE A 363 -16.80 8.28 -2.40
C ILE A 363 -18.26 7.84 -2.59
N PRO A 364 -18.81 6.89 -1.80
CA PRO A 364 -20.21 6.50 -1.95
C PRO A 364 -21.20 7.59 -1.56
N HIS A 365 -20.80 8.58 -0.77
CA HIS A 365 -21.66 9.72 -0.44
C HIS A 365 -21.74 10.76 -1.56
N VAL A 366 -20.66 10.94 -2.30
CA VAL A 366 -20.63 11.80 -3.49
C VAL A 366 -21.30 11.11 -4.69
N PHE A 367 -20.95 9.85 -4.93
CA PHE A 367 -21.48 9.05 -6.01
C PHE A 367 -22.53 8.07 -5.45
N GLY A 368 -23.80 8.45 -5.51
CA GLY A 368 -24.88 7.63 -4.97
C GLY A 368 -25.11 6.32 -5.69
N ASN A 369 -24.66 6.20 -6.96
CA ASN A 369 -24.77 4.99 -7.75
C ASN A 369 -23.68 3.98 -7.34
N PRO A 370 -24.05 2.77 -6.86
CA PRO A 370 -23.08 1.77 -6.40
C PRO A 370 -22.04 1.37 -7.47
N LEU A 371 -22.45 1.29 -8.74
CA LEU A 371 -21.54 0.94 -9.82
C LEU A 371 -20.47 2.02 -10.02
N LEU A 372 -20.89 3.28 -10.10
CA LEU A 372 -19.97 4.42 -10.23
C LEU A 372 -19.05 4.53 -9.02
N SER A 373 -19.59 4.38 -7.82
CA SER A 373 -18.82 4.40 -6.59
C SER A 373 -17.71 3.34 -6.59
N SER A 374 -18.03 2.12 -7.01
CA SER A 374 -17.07 1.02 -7.11
C SER A 374 -15.95 1.30 -8.13
N LEU A 375 -16.33 1.79 -9.32
CA LEU A 375 -15.36 2.14 -10.38
C LEU A 375 -14.43 3.27 -9.94
N ILE A 376 -14.98 4.29 -9.30
CA ILE A 376 -14.21 5.43 -8.77
C ILE A 376 -13.26 4.97 -7.67
N THR A 377 -13.70 4.12 -6.76
CA THR A 377 -12.86 3.56 -5.71
C THR A 377 -11.63 2.86 -6.30
N GLY A 378 -11.83 2.02 -7.32
CA GLY A 378 -10.73 1.34 -8.00
C GLY A 378 -9.76 2.30 -8.69
N PHE A 379 -10.29 3.30 -9.40
CA PHE A 379 -9.48 4.31 -10.09
C PHE A 379 -8.67 5.15 -9.09
N VAL A 380 -9.31 5.63 -8.05
CA VAL A 380 -8.68 6.45 -7.00
C VAL A 380 -7.56 5.68 -6.32
N ALA A 381 -7.79 4.41 -5.98
CA ALA A 381 -6.78 3.56 -5.35
C ALA A 381 -5.56 3.34 -6.26
N ALA A 382 -5.78 3.17 -7.56
CA ALA A 382 -4.70 2.99 -8.52
C ALA A 382 -3.86 4.25 -8.69
N VAL A 383 -4.51 5.40 -8.87
CA VAL A 383 -3.80 6.68 -9.05
C VAL A 383 -3.03 7.06 -7.79
N ALA A 384 -3.63 6.90 -6.62
CA ALA A 384 -2.98 7.24 -5.35
C ALA A 384 -1.73 6.41 -5.08
N ALA A 385 -1.67 5.18 -5.57
CA ALA A 385 -0.51 4.30 -5.40
C ALA A 385 0.75 4.84 -6.08
N TYR A 386 0.62 5.74 -7.06
CA TYR A 386 1.79 6.40 -7.66
C TYR A 386 2.57 7.25 -6.65
N GLY A 387 1.99 7.60 -5.50
CA GLY A 387 2.72 8.27 -4.44
C GLY A 387 3.95 7.49 -3.97
N ALA A 388 3.87 6.16 -3.98
CA ALA A 388 5.00 5.30 -3.64
C ALA A 388 6.17 5.41 -4.63
N PHE A 389 5.92 5.86 -5.84
CA PHE A 389 6.95 6.19 -6.82
C PHE A 389 7.38 7.65 -6.73
N ILE A 390 6.42 8.58 -6.70
CA ILE A 390 6.66 10.01 -6.82
C ILE A 390 7.50 10.54 -5.65
N THR A 391 7.16 10.20 -4.41
CA THR A 391 7.85 10.73 -3.23
C THR A 391 9.33 10.32 -3.17
N PRO A 392 9.70 9.01 -3.25
CA PRO A 392 11.11 8.65 -3.29
C PRO A 392 11.86 9.25 -4.47
N LYS A 393 11.20 9.34 -5.64
CA LYS A 393 11.82 9.88 -6.85
C LYS A 393 12.10 11.38 -6.71
N ILE A 394 11.17 12.13 -6.12
CA ILE A 394 11.38 13.56 -5.81
C ILE A 394 12.55 13.72 -4.84
N PHE A 395 12.63 12.90 -3.79
CA PHE A 395 13.71 12.96 -2.81
C PHE A 395 15.07 12.75 -3.48
N GLY A 396 15.19 11.70 -4.30
CA GLY A 396 16.43 11.40 -5.00
C GLY A 396 16.83 12.50 -5.97
N PHE A 397 15.89 12.99 -6.75
CA PHE A 397 16.11 14.09 -7.70
C PHE A 397 16.57 15.36 -6.99
N VAL A 398 15.90 15.72 -5.89
CA VAL A 398 16.21 16.96 -5.15
C VAL A 398 17.60 16.87 -4.50
N TYR A 399 17.97 15.73 -3.94
CA TYR A 399 19.33 15.55 -3.43
C TYR A 399 20.38 15.71 -4.53
N SER A 400 20.10 15.12 -5.71
CA SER A 400 21.02 15.21 -6.85
C SER A 400 21.19 16.63 -7.36
N MET A 401 20.10 17.39 -7.46
CA MET A 401 20.11 18.73 -8.05
C MET A 401 20.51 19.83 -7.07
N PHE A 402 20.11 19.73 -5.81
CA PHE A 402 20.24 20.81 -4.83
C PHE A 402 21.16 20.46 -3.64
N GLY A 403 21.51 19.19 -3.49
CA GLY A 403 22.37 18.74 -2.39
C GLY A 403 21.71 18.71 -1.01
N ASN A 404 20.41 19.06 -0.93
CA ASN A 404 19.64 19.02 0.32
C ASN A 404 18.17 18.64 0.03
N ILE A 405 17.42 18.29 1.06
CA ILE A 405 16.05 17.77 0.92
C ILE A 405 14.97 18.86 0.92
N HIS A 406 15.28 20.09 1.32
CA HIS A 406 14.27 21.12 1.54
C HIS A 406 13.39 21.43 0.32
N PRO A 407 13.91 21.49 -0.91
CA PRO A 407 13.04 21.70 -2.07
C PRO A 407 11.99 20.60 -2.25
N ALA A 408 12.27 19.37 -1.85
CA ALA A 408 11.30 18.28 -1.90
C ALA A 408 10.11 18.54 -0.96
N PHE A 409 10.38 18.97 0.26
CA PHE A 409 9.31 19.32 1.21
C PHE A 409 8.53 20.53 0.76
N ALA A 410 9.17 21.51 0.10
CA ALA A 410 8.48 22.65 -0.48
C ALA A 410 7.48 22.22 -1.57
N VAL A 411 7.87 21.30 -2.44
CA VAL A 411 7.00 20.76 -3.52
C VAL A 411 5.84 19.98 -2.90
N LEU A 412 6.10 19.12 -1.93
CA LEU A 412 5.07 18.32 -1.25
C LEU A 412 4.09 19.23 -0.49
N LEU A 413 4.59 20.26 0.18
CA LEU A 413 3.75 21.23 0.87
C LEU A 413 2.86 22.01 -0.10
N ALA A 414 3.41 22.45 -1.24
CA ALA A 414 2.63 23.11 -2.28
C ALA A 414 1.51 22.22 -2.79
N PHE A 415 1.80 20.94 -3.05
CA PHE A 415 0.80 19.96 -3.47
C PHE A 415 -0.30 19.77 -2.40
N ASN A 416 0.10 19.67 -1.13
CA ASN A 416 -0.84 19.52 -0.02
C ASN A 416 -1.74 20.76 0.11
N ILE A 417 -1.21 21.96 -0.05
CA ILE A 417 -1.96 23.23 0.00
C ILE A 417 -2.98 23.27 -1.14
N VAL A 418 -2.59 22.93 -2.36
CA VAL A 418 -3.50 22.84 -3.51
C VAL A 418 -4.63 21.86 -3.22
N THR A 419 -4.32 20.72 -2.61
CA THR A 419 -5.32 19.71 -2.26
C THR A 419 -6.30 20.25 -1.20
N VAL A 420 -5.82 20.96 -0.19
CA VAL A 420 -6.68 21.62 0.81
C VAL A 420 -7.60 22.63 0.12
N ALA A 421 -7.10 23.42 -0.81
CA ALA A 421 -7.89 24.38 -1.57
C ALA A 421 -8.99 23.69 -2.40
N VAL A 422 -8.68 22.59 -3.05
CA VAL A 422 -9.65 21.80 -3.82
C VAL A 422 -10.72 21.21 -2.90
N CYS A 423 -10.32 20.66 -1.75
CA CYS A 423 -11.27 20.13 -0.76
C CYS A 423 -12.22 21.22 -0.27
N TYR A 424 -11.68 22.39 0.05
CA TYR A 424 -12.51 23.53 0.47
C TYR A 424 -13.50 23.92 -0.63
N TRP A 425 -13.01 24.12 -1.85
CA TRP A 425 -13.84 24.59 -2.96
C TRP A 425 -14.98 23.63 -3.29
N PHE A 426 -14.73 22.33 -3.34
CA PHE A 426 -15.72 21.36 -3.77
C PHE A 426 -16.64 20.90 -2.66
N TYR A 427 -16.18 20.86 -1.39
CA TYR A 427 -16.91 20.16 -0.34
C TYR A 427 -17.10 20.94 0.97
N VAL A 428 -16.33 21.99 1.22
CA VAL A 428 -16.34 22.72 2.51
C VAL A 428 -17.05 24.06 2.41
N ARG A 429 -16.84 24.80 1.34
CA ARG A 429 -17.41 26.15 1.21
C ARG A 429 -18.93 26.15 1.33
N LYS A 430 -19.49 27.29 1.73
CA LYS A 430 -20.92 27.47 1.95
C LYS A 430 -21.76 26.95 0.77
N GLY A 431 -22.79 26.14 1.05
CA GLY A 431 -23.67 25.55 0.04
C GLY A 431 -23.11 24.30 -0.62
N ARG A 432 -21.99 23.80 -0.15
CA ARG A 432 -21.39 22.55 -0.67
C ARG A 432 -21.30 21.50 0.43
N SER A 433 -21.47 20.26 0.06
CA SER A 433 -21.31 19.10 0.93
C SER A 433 -20.88 17.90 0.09
N GLU A 434 -20.55 16.79 0.73
CA GLU A 434 -20.18 15.56 0.02
C GLU A 434 -21.39 14.76 -0.47
N GLU A 435 -22.59 15.01 0.05
CA GLU A 435 -23.74 14.15 -0.19
C GLU A 435 -24.27 14.23 -1.63
N ARG A 436 -24.37 13.07 -2.27
CA ARG A 436 -25.05 12.82 -3.57
C ARG A 436 -24.89 13.92 -4.60
N ARG A 437 -23.65 14.26 -4.88
CA ARG A 437 -23.30 15.26 -5.89
C ARG A 437 -23.46 14.77 -7.31
N VAL A 438 -23.58 13.45 -7.47
CA VAL A 438 -23.65 12.78 -8.77
C VAL A 438 -24.77 11.76 -8.79
#